data_fb242d6c04d0752ea6fbdfde571e0cb6
#
_entry.id   fb242d6c04d0752ea6fbdfde571e0cb6
#
_cell.length_a   1.000
_cell.length_b   1.000
_cell.length_c   1.000
_cell.angle_alpha   90.00
_cell.angle_beta   90.00
_cell.angle_gamma   90.00
#
_symmetry.space_group_name_H-M   'P 1'
#
loop_
_entity.id
_entity.type
_entity.pdbx_description
1 polymer ?
#
loop_
_entity_poly.entity_id
_entity_poly.type
_entity_poly.pdbx_seq_one_letter_code
_entity_poly.pdbx_strand_id
1 'polypeptide(L)'
;MAWEELNLADMPSGWDWRNMNGTNYLSWTKNQHIPEYCGSCWAQGTTSSIADRFNIMLGDQSATPVSLNAQVIVNCHAGGDCSGGEPGSVYEFAFTQGIPHSSCEQYTAHNEDAGECGPMDYCKDCTWPPCPVGETCQDKCWAVDYKKHYVTAYYGVAGIEQMKTELYKNGPISCGIQATTGLEETYTGGIYSEYIANPQLNHEIAVVGWGTADDGEEYWIGRNSWGTYWGETGFFRVPIGTKTNLGIETDCVAGIPSYTPHPKSPAATQEMKIDLIQ
;
A
#
# COMPACT_ATOMS: atom_id res chain seq x y z
N MET A 1 -6.74 14.64 15.11
CA MET A 1 -5.97 13.50 14.52
C MET A 1 -5.74 12.45 15.60
N ALA A 2 -5.38 11.21 15.23
CA ALA A 2 -5.28 10.10 16.21
C ALA A 2 -4.30 10.40 17.37
N TRP A 3 -3.19 11.08 17.11
CA TRP A 3 -2.13 11.39 18.09
C TRP A 3 -2.44 12.50 19.10
N GLU A 4 -3.58 13.18 18.99
CA GLU A 4 -3.94 14.24 19.91
C GLU A 4 -4.45 13.74 21.28
N GLU A 5 -4.68 12.43 21.43
CA GLU A 5 -5.36 11.84 22.58
C GLU A 5 -4.62 10.67 23.27
N LEU A 6 -3.44 10.25 22.79
CA LEU A 6 -2.68 9.13 23.37
C LEU A 6 -1.30 9.58 23.83
N ASN A 7 -0.90 9.09 25.01
CA ASN A 7 0.46 9.25 25.52
C ASN A 7 1.30 8.00 25.14
N LEU A 8 2.50 8.22 24.61
CA LEU A 8 3.43 7.11 24.28
C LEU A 8 3.71 6.18 25.46
N ALA A 9 3.68 6.70 26.69
CA ALA A 9 3.91 5.91 27.91
C ALA A 9 2.81 4.85 28.16
N ASP A 10 1.64 5.03 27.58
CA ASP A 10 0.50 4.12 27.74
C ASP A 10 0.41 3.09 26.58
N MET A 11 1.33 3.17 25.62
CA MET A 11 1.36 2.24 24.49
C MET A 11 2.07 0.95 24.84
N PRO A 12 1.66 -0.18 24.20
CA PRO A 12 2.34 -1.46 24.39
C PRO A 12 3.79 -1.38 23.87
N SER A 13 4.69 -2.19 24.44
CA SER A 13 6.08 -2.31 24.00
C SER A 13 6.25 -2.87 22.58
N GLY A 14 5.19 -3.46 22.02
CA GLY A 14 5.15 -3.96 20.64
C GLY A 14 3.74 -4.01 20.10
N TRP A 15 3.59 -3.81 18.80
CA TRP A 15 2.34 -3.88 18.07
C TRP A 15 2.59 -4.39 16.66
N ASP A 16 1.95 -5.49 16.27
CA ASP A 16 2.24 -6.15 15.01
C ASP A 16 0.94 -6.62 14.34
N TRP A 17 0.55 -5.95 13.27
CA TRP A 17 -0.66 -6.27 12.53
C TRP A 17 -0.62 -7.61 11.81
N ARG A 18 0.55 -8.25 11.71
CA ARG A 18 0.69 -9.64 11.22
C ARG A 18 0.13 -10.66 12.20
N ASN A 19 0.03 -10.29 13.49
CA ASN A 19 -0.41 -11.21 14.54
C ASN A 19 -1.11 -10.47 15.68
N MET A 20 -2.33 -10.03 15.43
CA MET A 20 -3.18 -9.45 16.47
C MET A 20 -4.05 -10.55 17.09
N ASN A 21 -3.63 -11.07 18.26
CA ASN A 21 -4.32 -12.18 18.94
C ASN A 21 -4.50 -13.43 18.04
N GLY A 22 -3.50 -13.75 17.23
CA GLY A 22 -3.52 -14.87 16.30
C GLY A 22 -4.10 -14.57 14.92
N THR A 23 -4.59 -13.36 14.67
CA THR A 23 -5.14 -12.94 13.38
C THR A 23 -4.15 -12.05 12.63
N ASN A 24 -3.91 -12.38 11.36
CA ASN A 24 -3.16 -11.53 10.43
C ASN A 24 -4.13 -10.66 9.64
N TYR A 25 -4.03 -9.35 9.80
CA TYR A 25 -4.86 -8.36 9.09
C TYR A 25 -4.23 -7.83 7.80
N LEU A 26 -3.00 -8.21 7.49
CA LEU A 26 -2.30 -7.68 6.33
C LEU A 26 -2.75 -8.35 5.03
N SER A 27 -2.79 -7.57 3.97
CA SER A 27 -2.85 -8.06 2.60
C SER A 27 -1.56 -8.82 2.25
N TRP A 28 -1.58 -9.59 1.16
CA TRP A 28 -0.41 -10.37 0.74
C TRP A 28 0.78 -9.50 0.35
N THR A 29 2.00 -10.02 0.60
CA THR A 29 3.26 -9.37 0.22
C THR A 29 3.46 -9.42 -1.29
N LYS A 30 3.68 -8.28 -1.89
CA LYS A 30 3.78 -8.08 -3.35
C LYS A 30 5.22 -8.15 -3.84
N ASN A 31 5.40 -8.29 -5.17
CA ASN A 31 6.67 -8.12 -5.83
C ASN A 31 6.50 -7.16 -7.02
N GLN A 32 7.08 -5.97 -6.91
CA GLN A 32 6.99 -4.94 -7.94
C GLN A 32 7.84 -5.23 -9.18
N HIS A 33 8.79 -6.17 -9.09
CA HIS A 33 9.77 -6.50 -10.13
C HIS A 33 9.41 -7.77 -10.92
N ILE A 34 8.16 -8.22 -10.90
CA ILE A 34 7.70 -9.40 -11.65
C ILE A 34 6.45 -9.03 -12.47
N PRO A 35 6.45 -9.32 -13.81
CA PRO A 35 7.41 -10.13 -14.58
C PRO A 35 8.67 -9.40 -15.01
N GLU A 36 8.78 -8.09 -14.83
CA GLU A 36 9.95 -7.28 -15.17
C GLU A 36 10.19 -6.19 -14.14
N TYR A 37 11.30 -5.45 -14.25
CA TYR A 37 11.60 -4.35 -13.33
C TYR A 37 10.62 -3.19 -13.51
N CYS A 38 10.02 -2.75 -12.41
CA CYS A 38 9.18 -1.56 -12.35
C CYS A 38 9.40 -0.84 -11.02
N GLY A 39 9.68 0.46 -11.10
CA GLY A 39 9.85 1.34 -9.93
C GLY A 39 8.52 1.77 -9.33
N SER A 40 7.60 0.83 -9.08
CA SER A 40 6.25 1.09 -8.58
C SER A 40 6.10 0.93 -7.06
N CYS A 41 7.18 1.05 -6.29
CA CYS A 41 7.13 0.98 -4.82
C CYS A 41 6.08 1.94 -4.21
N TRP A 42 5.99 3.15 -4.74
CA TRP A 42 5.00 4.16 -4.38
C TRP A 42 3.55 3.66 -4.51
N ALA A 43 3.24 2.90 -5.55
CA ALA A 43 1.92 2.29 -5.75
C ALA A 43 1.74 1.04 -4.88
N GLN A 44 2.76 0.17 -4.77
CA GLN A 44 2.70 -1.09 -4.04
C GLN A 44 2.61 -0.88 -2.52
N GLY A 45 3.48 -0.05 -1.95
CA GLY A 45 3.49 0.28 -0.52
C GLY A 45 2.19 0.94 -0.08
N THR A 46 1.75 1.95 -0.84
CA THR A 46 0.54 2.71 -0.51
C THR A 46 -0.74 1.88 -0.66
N THR A 47 -0.93 1.18 -1.77
CA THR A 47 -2.12 0.31 -1.93
C THR A 47 -2.16 -0.82 -0.91
N SER A 48 -1.00 -1.30 -0.46
CA SER A 48 -0.91 -2.28 0.61
C SER A 48 -1.35 -1.70 1.96
N SER A 49 -0.88 -0.50 2.33
CA SER A 49 -1.27 0.17 3.58
C SER A 49 -2.77 0.47 3.61
N ILE A 50 -3.36 0.93 2.50
CA ILE A 50 -4.80 1.17 2.39
C ILE A 50 -5.58 -0.15 2.51
N ALA A 51 -5.14 -1.22 1.82
CA ALA A 51 -5.79 -2.54 1.86
C ALA A 51 -5.82 -3.12 3.28
N ASP A 52 -4.72 -3.00 4.02
CA ASP A 52 -4.63 -3.49 5.39
C ASP A 52 -5.61 -2.78 6.32
N ARG A 53 -5.79 -1.47 6.14
CA ARG A 53 -6.77 -0.69 6.90
C ARG A 53 -8.20 -1.12 6.60
N PHE A 54 -8.51 -1.54 5.36
CA PHE A 54 -9.78 -2.18 5.05
C PHE A 54 -9.92 -3.52 5.77
N ASN A 55 -8.87 -4.34 5.82
CA ASN A 55 -8.90 -5.62 6.53
C ASN A 55 -9.13 -5.43 8.04
N ILE A 56 -8.49 -4.43 8.64
CA ILE A 56 -8.70 -4.06 10.05
C ILE A 56 -10.14 -3.59 10.28
N MET A 57 -10.69 -2.75 9.39
CA MET A 57 -12.07 -2.28 9.47
C MET A 57 -13.10 -3.42 9.33
N LEU A 58 -12.81 -4.43 8.53
CA LEU A 58 -13.67 -5.62 8.34
C LEU A 58 -13.58 -6.61 9.52
N GLY A 59 -12.47 -6.59 10.26
CA GLY A 59 -12.20 -7.53 11.35
C GLY A 59 -11.88 -8.95 10.87
N ASP A 60 -11.87 -9.90 11.77
CA ASP A 60 -11.56 -11.32 11.52
C ASP A 60 -12.65 -12.08 10.74
N GLN A 61 -13.79 -11.46 10.50
CA GLN A 61 -14.91 -12.06 9.77
C GLN A 61 -14.76 -12.02 8.24
N SER A 62 -13.70 -11.40 7.73
CA SER A 62 -13.44 -11.38 6.29
C SER A 62 -12.89 -12.71 5.82
N ALA A 63 -13.71 -13.50 5.14
CA ALA A 63 -13.28 -14.75 4.49
C ALA A 63 -12.24 -14.51 3.38
N THR A 64 -12.17 -13.29 2.85
CA THR A 64 -11.24 -12.91 1.78
C THR A 64 -10.64 -11.55 2.11
N PRO A 65 -9.35 -11.50 2.45
CA PRO A 65 -8.66 -10.25 2.70
C PRO A 65 -8.70 -9.32 1.49
N VAL A 66 -8.93 -8.04 1.72
CA VAL A 66 -8.82 -7.00 0.69
C VAL A 66 -7.37 -6.89 0.24
N SER A 67 -7.16 -6.84 -1.07
CA SER A 67 -5.90 -6.48 -1.70
C SER A 67 -6.19 -5.49 -2.82
N LEU A 68 -5.60 -4.31 -2.78
CA LEU A 68 -5.85 -3.25 -3.76
C LEU A 68 -4.89 -3.31 -4.93
N ASN A 69 -5.40 -2.87 -6.07
CA ASN A 69 -4.73 -2.99 -7.36
C ASN A 69 -3.69 -1.89 -7.56
N ALA A 70 -2.41 -2.26 -7.62
CA ALA A 70 -1.33 -1.34 -7.92
C ALA A 70 -1.15 -1.10 -9.43
N GLN A 71 -1.53 -2.06 -10.31
CA GLN A 71 -1.43 -1.87 -11.76
C GLN A 71 -2.34 -0.76 -12.25
N VAL A 72 -3.55 -0.66 -11.72
CA VAL A 72 -4.47 0.45 -12.03
C VAL A 72 -3.85 1.80 -11.68
N ILE A 73 -3.13 1.89 -10.57
CA ILE A 73 -2.43 3.11 -10.16
C ILE A 73 -1.34 3.49 -11.19
N VAL A 74 -0.58 2.50 -11.66
CA VAL A 74 0.47 2.67 -12.67
C VAL A 74 -0.15 3.02 -14.04
N ASN A 75 -1.16 2.27 -14.50
CA ASN A 75 -1.83 2.49 -15.80
C ASN A 75 -2.48 3.88 -15.89
N CYS A 76 -3.11 4.31 -14.80
CA CYS A 76 -3.78 5.61 -14.74
C CYS A 76 -2.83 6.77 -14.42
N HIS A 77 -1.52 6.54 -14.36
CA HIS A 77 -0.51 7.55 -14.01
C HIS A 77 -0.92 8.37 -12.76
N ALA A 78 -1.44 7.69 -11.74
CA ALA A 78 -1.96 8.31 -10.54
C ALA A 78 -0.84 8.83 -9.60
N GLY A 79 0.02 9.67 -10.14
CA GLY A 79 1.16 10.27 -9.43
C GLY A 79 2.53 9.75 -9.86
N GLY A 80 2.61 8.91 -10.90
CA GLY A 80 3.86 8.37 -11.40
C GLY A 80 3.69 7.20 -12.37
N ASP A 81 4.79 6.48 -12.58
CA ASP A 81 4.89 5.34 -13.48
C ASP A 81 5.92 4.31 -12.98
N CYS A 82 6.41 3.41 -13.85
CA CYS A 82 7.48 2.47 -13.52
C CYS A 82 8.87 3.11 -13.32
N SER A 83 9.01 4.43 -13.54
CA SER A 83 10.24 5.18 -13.23
C SER A 83 10.22 5.79 -11.82
N GLY A 84 9.08 5.75 -11.14
CA GLY A 84 8.85 6.32 -9.82
C GLY A 84 7.55 7.09 -9.72
N GLY A 85 7.19 7.52 -8.51
CA GLY A 85 5.98 8.29 -8.29
C GLY A 85 5.79 8.70 -6.82
N GLU A 86 4.65 9.36 -6.54
CA GLU A 86 4.36 10.00 -5.28
C GLU A 86 3.25 9.25 -4.50
N PRO A 87 3.51 8.73 -3.30
CA PRO A 87 2.51 7.99 -2.50
C PRO A 87 1.28 8.83 -2.15
N GLY A 88 1.43 10.13 -1.92
CA GLY A 88 0.33 11.05 -1.65
C GLY A 88 -0.71 11.09 -2.78
N SER A 89 -0.26 10.98 -4.03
CA SER A 89 -1.13 10.95 -5.21
C SER A 89 -1.96 9.66 -5.30
N VAL A 90 -1.47 8.54 -4.78
CA VAL A 90 -2.25 7.29 -4.67
C VAL A 90 -3.40 7.46 -3.68
N TYR A 91 -3.16 8.13 -2.56
CA TYR A 91 -4.23 8.48 -1.61
C TYR A 91 -5.25 9.44 -2.22
N GLU A 92 -4.79 10.42 -3.00
CA GLU A 92 -5.70 11.31 -3.74
C GLU A 92 -6.53 10.56 -4.77
N PHE A 93 -5.95 9.60 -5.49
CA PHE A 93 -6.67 8.71 -6.39
C PHE A 93 -7.71 7.88 -5.63
N ALA A 94 -7.34 7.30 -4.49
CA ALA A 94 -8.27 6.58 -3.63
C ALA A 94 -9.41 7.48 -3.12
N PHE A 95 -9.12 8.76 -2.81
CA PHE A 95 -10.12 9.72 -2.37
C PHE A 95 -11.08 10.13 -3.50
N THR A 96 -10.58 10.31 -4.71
CA THR A 96 -11.35 10.88 -5.85
C THR A 96 -12.02 9.83 -6.72
N GLN A 97 -11.36 8.70 -6.98
CA GLN A 97 -11.80 7.67 -7.92
C GLN A 97 -12.16 6.35 -7.23
N GLY A 98 -11.47 6.03 -6.13
CA GLY A 98 -11.52 4.72 -5.50
C GLY A 98 -10.67 3.69 -6.27
N ILE A 99 -10.08 2.73 -5.55
CA ILE A 99 -9.18 1.71 -6.08
C ILE A 99 -9.93 0.37 -6.15
N PRO A 100 -9.86 -0.38 -7.29
CA PRO A 100 -10.42 -1.73 -7.38
C PRO A 100 -9.60 -2.75 -6.60
N HIS A 101 -10.19 -3.92 -6.36
CA HIS A 101 -9.48 -5.08 -5.84
C HIS A 101 -8.45 -5.59 -6.86
N SER A 102 -7.37 -6.20 -6.39
CA SER A 102 -6.28 -6.73 -7.22
C SER A 102 -6.69 -7.82 -8.23
N SER A 103 -7.88 -8.42 -8.06
CA SER A 103 -8.45 -9.37 -9.03
C SER A 103 -9.03 -8.71 -10.29
N CYS A 104 -9.19 -7.39 -10.32
CA CYS A 104 -9.74 -6.65 -11.44
C CYS A 104 -8.76 -6.50 -12.61
N GLU A 105 -7.48 -6.38 -12.31
CA GLU A 105 -6.40 -6.22 -13.28
C GLU A 105 -5.16 -6.93 -12.76
N GLN A 106 -4.48 -7.68 -13.60
CA GLN A 106 -3.24 -8.37 -13.25
C GLN A 106 -2.08 -7.36 -13.19
N TYR A 107 -1.21 -7.50 -12.18
CA TYR A 107 0.02 -6.72 -12.16
C TYR A 107 0.98 -7.22 -13.25
N THR A 108 1.38 -6.32 -14.15
CA THR A 108 2.24 -6.60 -15.30
C THR A 108 3.63 -5.99 -15.18
N ALA A 109 3.87 -5.17 -14.15
CA ALA A 109 5.11 -4.41 -13.95
C ALA A 109 5.48 -3.53 -15.16
N HIS A 110 4.47 -3.04 -15.87
CA HIS A 110 4.63 -2.29 -17.12
C HIS A 110 3.75 -1.05 -17.12
N ASN A 111 4.21 0.03 -17.75
CA ASN A 111 3.36 1.18 -18.04
C ASN A 111 2.53 0.86 -19.27
N GLU A 112 1.23 1.05 -19.20
CA GLU A 112 0.46 1.21 -20.44
C GLU A 112 0.86 2.52 -21.12
N ASP A 113 0.75 2.56 -22.45
CA ASP A 113 0.98 3.80 -23.18
C ASP A 113 0.06 4.90 -22.65
N ALA A 114 0.61 6.11 -22.50
CA ALA A 114 -0.08 7.25 -21.92
C ALA A 114 -1.36 7.59 -22.69
N GLY A 115 -2.44 6.91 -22.32
CA GLY A 115 -3.80 7.14 -22.76
C GLY A 115 -4.65 7.68 -21.63
N GLU A 116 -5.88 8.06 -21.94
CA GLU A 116 -6.87 8.35 -20.91
C GLU A 116 -7.20 7.02 -20.20
N CYS A 117 -7.10 7.02 -18.86
CA CYS A 117 -7.47 5.87 -18.05
C CYS A 117 -8.98 5.61 -18.19
N GLY A 118 -9.33 4.55 -18.88
CA GLY A 118 -10.71 4.20 -19.21
C GLY A 118 -11.24 3.05 -18.34
N PRO A 119 -12.53 2.71 -18.48
CA PRO A 119 -13.15 1.63 -17.69
C PRO A 119 -12.43 0.28 -17.79
N MET A 120 -11.79 -0.02 -18.92
CA MET A 120 -11.02 -1.25 -19.15
C MET A 120 -9.72 -1.30 -18.35
N ASP A 121 -9.19 -0.15 -17.96
CA ASP A 121 -7.96 -0.05 -17.18
C ASP A 121 -8.22 -0.20 -15.67
N TYR A 122 -9.48 -0.15 -15.25
CA TYR A 122 -9.89 -0.36 -13.87
C TYR A 122 -10.26 -1.80 -13.55
N CYS A 123 -11.18 -2.39 -14.32
CA CYS A 123 -11.65 -3.75 -14.09
C CYS A 123 -12.23 -4.33 -15.38
N LYS A 124 -11.73 -5.46 -15.82
CA LYS A 124 -12.14 -6.11 -17.05
C LYS A 124 -12.34 -7.61 -16.88
N ASP A 125 -13.17 -8.17 -17.76
CA ASP A 125 -13.32 -9.60 -17.95
C ASP A 125 -13.25 -9.92 -19.45
N CYS A 126 -12.91 -11.16 -19.81
CA CYS A 126 -12.66 -11.57 -21.18
C CYS A 126 -13.42 -12.86 -21.55
N THR A 127 -13.69 -13.06 -22.83
CA THR A 127 -14.43 -14.21 -23.33
C THR A 127 -13.74 -15.54 -23.08
N TRP A 128 -14.54 -16.55 -22.78
CA TRP A 128 -14.20 -17.96 -22.75
C TRP A 128 -15.01 -18.71 -23.83
N PRO A 129 -14.49 -19.76 -24.50
CA PRO A 129 -13.17 -20.37 -24.30
C PRO A 129 -12.03 -19.61 -24.97
N PRO A 130 -10.79 -19.91 -24.54
CA PRO A 130 -9.61 -19.32 -25.17
C PRO A 130 -9.52 -19.74 -26.66
N CYS A 131 -8.78 -18.95 -27.41
CA CYS A 131 -8.54 -19.18 -28.84
C CYS A 131 -7.96 -20.56 -29.10
N PRO A 132 -8.48 -21.32 -30.07
CA PRO A 132 -7.90 -22.59 -30.48
C PRO A 132 -6.45 -22.43 -30.93
N VAL A 133 -5.64 -23.45 -30.68
CA VAL A 133 -4.22 -23.43 -31.04
C VAL A 133 -4.07 -23.26 -32.56
N GLY A 134 -3.34 -22.24 -32.98
CA GLY A 134 -3.09 -21.92 -34.39
C GLY A 134 -4.05 -20.93 -35.00
N GLU A 135 -5.03 -20.43 -34.26
CA GLU A 135 -5.93 -19.34 -34.67
C GLU A 135 -5.51 -18.02 -34.03
N THR A 136 -5.70 -16.90 -34.73
CA THR A 136 -5.58 -15.56 -34.18
C THR A 136 -6.98 -15.13 -33.73
N CYS A 137 -7.30 -15.33 -32.47
CA CYS A 137 -8.50 -14.75 -31.92
C CYS A 137 -8.18 -13.40 -31.29
N GLN A 138 -9.01 -12.41 -31.52
CA GLN A 138 -9.00 -11.20 -30.69
C GLN A 138 -9.72 -11.54 -29.39
N ASP A 139 -9.04 -11.41 -28.27
CA ASP A 139 -9.67 -11.45 -26.96
C ASP A 139 -10.77 -10.38 -26.92
N LYS A 140 -11.99 -10.84 -26.68
CA LYS A 140 -13.11 -9.93 -26.48
C LYS A 140 -13.22 -9.66 -25.00
N CYS A 141 -12.54 -8.61 -24.58
CA CYS A 141 -12.63 -8.12 -23.20
C CYS A 141 -13.63 -6.96 -23.11
N TRP A 142 -14.24 -6.80 -21.97
CA TRP A 142 -15.16 -5.70 -21.65
C TRP A 142 -14.95 -5.24 -20.22
N ALA A 143 -15.22 -3.97 -19.97
CA ALA A 143 -15.23 -3.42 -18.63
C ALA A 143 -16.37 -4.04 -17.81
N VAL A 144 -16.09 -4.32 -16.54
CA VAL A 144 -17.09 -4.83 -15.59
C VAL A 144 -17.25 -3.86 -14.41
N ASP A 145 -18.43 -3.89 -13.81
CA ASP A 145 -18.68 -3.16 -12.57
C ASP A 145 -17.90 -3.80 -11.42
N TYR A 146 -17.33 -2.98 -10.55
CA TYR A 146 -16.51 -3.44 -9.44
C TYR A 146 -16.73 -2.60 -8.18
N LYS A 147 -16.43 -3.21 -7.02
CA LYS A 147 -16.48 -2.53 -5.73
C LYS A 147 -15.26 -1.61 -5.60
N LYS A 148 -15.52 -0.34 -5.41
CA LYS A 148 -14.48 0.67 -5.19
C LYS A 148 -14.09 0.77 -3.72
N HIS A 149 -12.82 1.02 -3.48
CA HIS A 149 -12.25 1.23 -2.15
C HIS A 149 -11.70 2.65 -2.09
N TYR A 150 -12.34 3.48 -1.28
CA TYR A 150 -12.01 4.88 -1.13
C TYR A 150 -11.25 5.16 0.16
N VAL A 151 -10.65 6.34 0.24
CA VAL A 151 -10.32 6.98 1.52
C VAL A 151 -11.16 8.26 1.66
N THR A 152 -11.66 8.55 2.86
CA THR A 152 -12.44 9.77 3.13
C THR A 152 -11.57 10.94 3.59
N ALA A 153 -10.34 10.65 3.99
CA ALA A 153 -9.31 11.63 4.33
C ALA A 153 -7.93 10.96 4.19
N TYR A 154 -6.92 11.75 3.90
CA TYR A 154 -5.51 11.33 3.97
C TYR A 154 -4.66 12.49 4.50
N TYR A 155 -3.55 12.17 5.15
CA TYR A 155 -2.72 13.13 5.86
C TYR A 155 -1.31 12.61 6.08
N GLY A 156 -0.37 13.54 6.21
CA GLY A 156 1.01 13.24 6.57
C GLY A 156 1.14 12.77 8.02
N VAL A 157 2.08 11.87 8.27
CA VAL A 157 2.44 11.31 9.57
C VAL A 157 3.96 11.33 9.67
N ALA A 158 4.52 11.89 10.74
CA ALA A 158 5.97 11.94 10.92
C ALA A 158 6.36 11.87 12.41
N GLY A 159 7.52 11.26 12.65
CA GLY A 159 8.05 11.08 14.00
C GLY A 159 7.37 9.95 14.77
N ILE A 160 8.07 9.49 15.80
CA ILE A 160 7.75 8.27 16.56
C ILE A 160 6.34 8.30 17.13
N GLU A 161 5.97 9.43 17.75
CA GLU A 161 4.68 9.57 18.44
C GLU A 161 3.50 9.44 17.49
N GLN A 162 3.54 10.18 16.37
CA GLN A 162 2.48 10.13 15.38
C GLN A 162 2.39 8.75 14.71
N MET A 163 3.54 8.17 14.35
CA MET A 163 3.59 6.86 13.71
C MET A 163 3.06 5.74 14.62
N LYS A 164 3.53 5.65 15.88
CA LYS A 164 3.03 4.65 16.83
C LYS A 164 1.53 4.81 17.08
N THR A 165 1.08 6.05 17.28
CA THR A 165 -0.35 6.34 17.54
C THR A 165 -1.22 5.97 16.34
N GLU A 166 -0.78 6.33 15.14
CA GLU A 166 -1.51 6.04 13.91
C GLU A 166 -1.60 4.53 13.63
N LEU A 167 -0.47 3.83 13.76
CA LEU A 167 -0.40 2.37 13.65
C LEU A 167 -1.31 1.67 14.65
N TYR A 168 -1.31 2.12 15.91
CA TYR A 168 -2.12 1.54 16.97
C TYR A 168 -3.61 1.70 16.75
N LYS A 169 -4.05 2.92 16.38
CA LYS A 169 -5.47 3.26 16.26
C LYS A 169 -6.08 2.85 14.92
N ASN A 170 -5.36 3.05 13.83
CA ASN A 170 -5.94 3.04 12.50
C ASN A 170 -5.30 2.00 11.55
N GLY A 171 -4.13 1.48 11.89
CA GLY A 171 -3.46 0.46 11.07
C GLY A 171 -2.25 0.95 10.28
N PRO A 172 -1.71 0.12 9.38
CA PRO A 172 -0.50 0.39 8.60
C PRO A 172 -0.49 1.73 7.86
N ILE A 173 0.71 2.30 7.73
CA ILE A 173 0.99 3.57 7.06
C ILE A 173 2.01 3.36 5.95
N SER A 174 1.96 4.15 4.87
CA SER A 174 3.01 4.16 3.85
C SER A 174 4.08 5.17 4.21
N CYS A 175 5.36 4.78 4.10
CA CYS A 175 6.51 5.60 4.50
C CYS A 175 7.63 5.50 3.49
N GLY A 176 8.25 6.65 3.23
CA GLY A 176 9.48 6.73 2.45
C GLY A 176 10.70 6.28 3.26
N ILE A 177 11.61 5.58 2.61
CA ILE A 177 12.94 5.24 3.14
C ILE A 177 14.02 5.52 2.10
N GLN A 178 15.25 5.65 2.55
CA GLN A 178 16.40 5.49 1.66
C GLN A 178 16.77 4.01 1.60
N ALA A 179 16.32 3.30 0.56
CA ALA A 179 16.84 1.98 0.24
C ALA A 179 18.29 2.11 -0.20
N THR A 180 19.19 1.42 0.50
CA THR A 180 20.62 1.37 0.22
C THR A 180 20.97 0.03 -0.40
N THR A 181 22.10 -0.05 -1.12
CA THR A 181 22.63 -1.33 -1.63
C THR A 181 22.80 -2.37 -0.52
N GLY A 182 23.15 -1.93 0.70
CA GLY A 182 23.22 -2.81 1.87
C GLY A 182 21.89 -3.45 2.21
N LEU A 183 20.82 -2.65 2.26
CA LEU A 183 19.46 -3.16 2.49
C LEU A 183 19.00 -4.08 1.32
N GLU A 184 19.24 -3.65 0.08
CA GLU A 184 18.76 -4.35 -1.11
C GLU A 184 19.38 -5.74 -1.29
N GLU A 185 20.72 -5.80 -1.19
CA GLU A 185 21.50 -6.96 -1.59
C GLU A 185 21.91 -7.86 -0.43
N THR A 186 22.03 -7.31 0.80
CA THR A 186 22.64 -8.06 1.91
C THR A 186 21.69 -8.36 3.08
N TYR A 187 20.55 -7.68 3.16
CA TYR A 187 19.63 -7.90 4.27
C TYR A 187 18.92 -9.26 4.16
N THR A 188 19.08 -10.09 5.17
CA THR A 188 18.45 -11.40 5.29
C THR A 188 17.64 -11.58 6.56
N GLY A 189 17.68 -10.58 7.48
CA GLY A 189 16.95 -10.59 8.75
C GLY A 189 17.66 -9.82 9.85
N GLY A 190 16.98 -9.68 10.98
CA GLY A 190 17.46 -8.89 12.12
C GLY A 190 17.06 -7.40 12.01
N ILE A 191 17.56 -6.58 12.94
CA ILE A 191 17.37 -5.13 12.90
C ILE A 191 18.47 -4.54 12.02
N TYR A 192 18.08 -4.05 10.84
CA TYR A 192 19.01 -3.41 9.89
C TYR A 192 19.33 -1.99 10.35
N SER A 193 20.61 -1.67 10.46
CA SER A 193 21.09 -0.40 10.97
C SER A 193 22.23 0.12 10.07
N GLU A 194 21.99 1.27 9.41
CA GLU A 194 22.99 1.93 8.57
C GLU A 194 22.93 3.45 8.79
N TYR A 195 24.04 4.05 9.20
CA TYR A 195 24.09 5.48 9.44
C TYR A 195 24.03 6.30 8.15
N ILE A 196 23.02 7.14 8.04
CA ILE A 196 22.81 8.07 6.92
C ILE A 196 22.58 9.47 7.51
N ALA A 197 23.51 10.39 7.23
CA ALA A 197 23.47 11.74 7.80
C ALA A 197 22.22 12.54 7.34
N ASN A 198 21.90 12.45 6.06
CA ASN A 198 20.75 13.12 5.43
C ASN A 198 20.10 12.14 4.43
N PRO A 199 19.18 11.29 4.87
CA PRO A 199 18.57 10.29 4.02
C PRO A 199 17.80 10.95 2.86
N GLN A 200 18.02 10.44 1.66
CA GLN A 200 17.28 10.81 0.46
C GLN A 200 16.26 9.69 0.17
N LEU A 201 14.99 9.94 0.44
CA LEU A 201 13.95 8.94 0.27
C LEU A 201 13.82 8.57 -1.21
N ASN A 202 14.00 7.30 -1.53
CA ASN A 202 13.99 6.76 -2.90
C ASN A 202 13.15 5.49 -3.02
N HIS A 203 12.53 5.04 -1.93
CA HIS A 203 11.73 3.83 -1.88
C HIS A 203 10.55 3.99 -0.91
N GLU A 204 9.41 3.42 -1.28
CA GLU A 204 8.19 3.47 -0.48
C GLU A 204 7.85 2.07 0.05
N ILE A 205 7.55 1.99 1.34
CA ILE A 205 7.20 0.75 2.05
C ILE A 205 5.94 0.93 2.91
N ALA A 206 5.42 -0.14 3.44
CA ALA A 206 4.36 -0.08 4.45
C ALA A 206 4.93 -0.38 5.84
N VAL A 207 4.82 0.54 6.79
CA VAL A 207 5.08 0.24 8.20
C VAL A 207 3.84 -0.43 8.79
N VAL A 208 4.03 -1.62 9.38
CA VAL A 208 2.93 -2.47 9.85
C VAL A 208 2.94 -2.71 11.35
N GLY A 209 3.92 -2.15 12.06
CA GLY A 209 4.03 -2.28 13.50
C GLY A 209 5.40 -1.87 14.03
N TRP A 210 5.59 -2.18 15.30
CA TRP A 210 6.87 -2.00 16.02
C TRP A 210 7.03 -3.10 17.06
N GLY A 211 8.24 -3.26 17.56
CA GLY A 211 8.55 -4.19 18.64
C GLY A 211 9.76 -3.76 19.44
N THR A 212 10.08 -4.54 20.45
CA THR A 212 11.27 -4.39 21.28
C THR A 212 12.05 -5.71 21.28
N ALA A 213 13.34 -5.66 20.98
CA ALA A 213 14.21 -6.82 21.01
C ALA A 213 14.60 -7.20 22.44
N ASP A 214 15.22 -8.35 22.63
CA ASP A 214 15.58 -8.89 23.97
C ASP A 214 16.58 -8.01 24.73
N ASP A 215 17.39 -7.21 23.99
CA ASP A 215 18.33 -6.25 24.54
C ASP A 215 17.71 -4.87 24.84
N GLY A 216 16.43 -4.70 24.53
CA GLY A 216 15.68 -3.47 24.75
C GLY A 216 15.67 -2.50 23.55
N GLU A 217 16.32 -2.84 22.41
CA GLU A 217 16.26 -2.01 21.22
C GLU A 217 14.85 -2.02 20.61
N GLU A 218 14.24 -0.84 20.43
CA GLU A 218 12.98 -0.70 19.75
C GLU A 218 13.17 -0.64 18.22
N TYR A 219 12.26 -1.26 17.47
CA TYR A 219 12.34 -1.31 16.03
C TYR A 219 10.98 -1.16 15.35
N TRP A 220 10.97 -0.55 14.16
CA TRP A 220 9.86 -0.58 13.22
C TRP A 220 9.84 -1.88 12.44
N ILE A 221 8.64 -2.33 12.08
CA ILE A 221 8.41 -3.46 11.17
C ILE A 221 7.92 -2.89 9.85
N GLY A 222 8.77 -2.94 8.82
CA GLY A 222 8.45 -2.54 7.46
C GLY A 222 8.08 -3.73 6.59
N ARG A 223 7.04 -3.62 5.76
CA ARG A 223 6.74 -4.55 4.68
C ARG A 223 7.21 -3.96 3.36
N ASN A 224 8.08 -4.70 2.67
CA ASN A 224 8.62 -4.35 1.37
C ASN A 224 7.76 -4.93 0.22
N SER A 225 8.06 -4.53 -1.01
CA SER A 225 7.42 -4.99 -2.24
C SER A 225 8.40 -5.68 -3.21
N TRP A 226 9.32 -6.49 -2.66
CA TRP A 226 10.33 -7.25 -3.42
C TRP A 226 10.14 -8.76 -3.31
N GLY A 227 8.92 -9.20 -2.97
CA GLY A 227 8.58 -10.61 -2.82
C GLY A 227 8.92 -11.20 -1.46
N THR A 228 8.35 -12.37 -1.18
CA THR A 228 8.53 -13.06 0.11
C THR A 228 9.89 -13.76 0.29
N TYR A 229 10.67 -13.89 -0.78
CA TYR A 229 12.02 -14.44 -0.71
C TYR A 229 13.06 -13.44 -0.22
N TRP A 230 12.73 -12.14 -0.19
CA TRP A 230 13.60 -11.08 0.32
C TRP A 230 13.39 -10.87 1.83
N GLY A 231 14.49 -10.60 2.55
CA GLY A 231 14.47 -10.27 3.97
C GLY A 231 13.76 -11.29 4.86
N GLU A 232 12.96 -10.84 5.80
CA GLU A 232 12.17 -11.66 6.72
C GLU A 232 10.79 -12.01 6.10
N THR A 233 10.80 -12.82 5.05
CA THR A 233 9.60 -13.19 4.28
C THR A 233 8.88 -11.96 3.70
N GLY A 234 9.65 -11.03 3.13
CA GLY A 234 9.17 -9.77 2.55
C GLY A 234 9.09 -8.60 3.53
N PHE A 235 9.48 -8.82 4.78
CA PHE A 235 9.54 -7.79 5.83
C PHE A 235 10.98 -7.47 6.22
N PHE A 236 11.14 -6.37 6.92
CA PHE A 236 12.41 -5.95 7.49
C PHE A 236 12.17 -5.17 8.79
N ARG A 237 13.23 -5.03 9.58
CA ARG A 237 13.22 -4.24 10.81
C ARG A 237 14.31 -3.20 10.79
N VAL A 238 14.01 -1.99 11.27
CA VAL A 238 14.98 -0.90 11.45
C VAL A 238 14.78 -0.25 12.82
N PRO A 239 15.83 0.30 13.47
CA PRO A 239 15.72 0.84 14.82
C PRO A 239 14.84 2.10 14.85
N ILE A 240 14.22 2.35 16.02
CA ILE A 240 13.39 3.53 16.27
C ILE A 240 14.27 4.67 16.84
N GLY A 241 14.02 5.91 16.41
CA GLY A 241 14.57 7.12 17.01
C GLY A 241 16.06 7.35 16.77
N THR A 242 16.63 6.74 15.74
CA THR A 242 18.05 6.82 15.41
C THR A 242 18.30 7.33 14.00
N LYS A 243 19.53 7.78 13.72
CA LYS A 243 19.97 8.14 12.36
C LYS A 243 20.38 6.92 11.52
N THR A 244 20.09 5.72 11.99
CA THR A 244 20.42 4.47 11.32
C THR A 244 19.18 3.74 10.79
N ASN A 245 18.02 4.42 10.81
CA ASN A 245 16.72 3.88 10.46
C ASN A 245 16.26 4.18 9.02
N LEU A 246 17.19 4.48 8.12
CA LEU A 246 16.91 4.76 6.70
C LEU A 246 16.01 5.99 6.44
N GLY A 247 15.76 6.84 7.44
CA GLY A 247 14.89 8.01 7.35
C GLY A 247 13.40 7.70 7.46
N ILE A 248 13.01 6.49 7.84
CA ILE A 248 11.60 6.00 7.87
C ILE A 248 10.63 6.88 8.67
N GLU A 249 11.12 7.68 9.62
CA GLU A 249 10.30 8.52 10.50
C GLU A 249 10.02 9.91 9.93
N THR A 250 10.49 10.21 8.73
CA THR A 250 10.49 11.59 8.21
C THR A 250 9.30 11.92 7.33
N ASP A 251 8.80 10.95 6.55
CA ASP A 251 7.73 11.16 5.59
C ASP A 251 6.87 9.92 5.43
N CYS A 252 5.70 9.94 6.04
CA CYS A 252 4.69 8.91 5.90
C CYS A 252 3.33 9.52 5.57
N VAL A 253 2.48 8.73 4.97
CA VAL A 253 1.09 9.10 4.66
C VAL A 253 0.14 8.02 5.17
N ALA A 254 -1.01 8.46 5.66
CA ALA A 254 -2.09 7.62 6.14
C ALA A 254 -3.44 8.05 5.55
N GLY A 255 -4.40 7.13 5.45
CA GLY A 255 -5.74 7.42 4.96
C GLY A 255 -6.83 6.66 5.71
N ILE A 256 -8.01 7.23 5.79
CA ILE A 256 -9.18 6.62 6.45
C ILE A 256 -9.99 5.83 5.40
N PRO A 257 -10.07 4.48 5.50
CA PRO A 257 -10.72 3.63 4.52
C PRO A 257 -12.25 3.82 4.53
N SER A 258 -12.88 3.72 3.35
CA SER A 258 -14.33 3.80 3.20
C SER A 258 -14.79 3.07 1.94
N TYR A 259 -15.97 2.45 1.98
CA TYR A 259 -16.65 1.91 0.79
C TYR A 259 -17.53 2.93 0.08
N THR A 260 -17.67 4.12 0.63
CA THR A 260 -18.40 5.22 0.02
C THR A 260 -17.45 6.38 -0.22
N PRO A 261 -17.59 7.11 -1.34
CA PRO A 261 -16.77 8.28 -1.60
C PRO A 261 -17.04 9.37 -0.57
N HIS A 262 -16.03 10.20 -0.33
CA HIS A 262 -16.22 11.38 0.51
C HIS A 262 -17.25 12.34 -0.15
N PRO A 263 -18.23 12.93 0.58
CA PRO A 263 -19.30 13.75 -0.02
C PRO A 263 -18.83 14.94 -0.88
N LYS A 264 -17.60 15.40 -0.66
CA LYS A 264 -16.96 16.48 -1.45
C LYS A 264 -16.04 15.95 -2.56
N SER A 265 -15.91 14.63 -2.73
CA SER A 265 -15.09 14.07 -3.81
C SER A 265 -15.83 14.15 -5.15
N PRO A 266 -15.12 14.24 -6.29
CA PRO A 266 -15.74 14.16 -7.62
C PRO A 266 -16.54 12.86 -7.82
N ALA A 267 -16.11 11.74 -7.24
CA ALA A 267 -16.78 10.45 -7.31
C ALA A 267 -18.19 10.49 -6.70
N ALA A 268 -18.38 11.15 -5.54
CA ALA A 268 -19.70 11.32 -4.92
C ALA A 268 -20.70 12.05 -5.83
N THR A 269 -20.22 13.02 -6.61
CA THR A 269 -21.04 13.78 -7.54
C THR A 269 -21.48 12.94 -8.74
N GLN A 270 -20.68 11.97 -9.16
CA GLN A 270 -21.03 11.03 -10.24
C GLN A 270 -22.06 9.99 -9.76
N GLU A 271 -21.89 9.42 -8.56
CA GLU A 271 -22.84 8.46 -8.00
C GLU A 271 -24.22 9.09 -7.78
N MET A 272 -24.31 10.32 -7.25
CA MET A 272 -25.58 11.03 -7.12
C MET A 272 -26.28 11.32 -8.47
N LYS A 273 -25.54 11.46 -9.56
CA LYS A 273 -26.14 11.65 -10.88
C LYS A 273 -26.74 10.37 -11.46
N ILE A 274 -26.19 9.21 -11.14
CA ILE A 274 -26.70 7.90 -11.58
C ILE A 274 -27.99 7.57 -10.85
N ASP A 275 -28.07 7.81 -9.55
CA ASP A 275 -29.28 7.56 -8.74
C ASP A 275 -30.46 8.47 -9.13
N LEU A 276 -30.21 9.62 -9.74
CA LEU A 276 -31.26 10.53 -10.22
C LEU A 276 -31.82 10.17 -11.62
N ILE A 277 -31.24 9.19 -12.30
CA ILE A 277 -31.60 8.77 -13.67
C ILE A 277 -32.30 7.40 -13.66
N GLN A 278 -32.37 6.69 -12.54
CA GLN A 278 -33.15 5.48 -12.32
C GLN A 278 -34.52 5.80 -11.73
#